data_36b41a9c1beb06e14db9c98c06a6c126
#
_entry.id   36b41a9c1beb06e14db9c98c06a6c126
#
_cell.length_a   1.000
_cell.length_b   1.000
_cell.length_c   1.000
_cell.angle_alpha   90.00
_cell.angle_beta   90.00
_cell.angle_gamma   90.00
#
_symmetry.space_group_name_H-M   'P 1'
#
loop_
_entity.id
_entity.type
_entity.pdbx_description
1 polymer ?
#
loop_
_entity_poly.entity_id
_entity_poly.type
_entity_poly.pdbx_seq_one_letter_code
_entity_poly.pdbx_strand_id
1 'polypeptide(L)'
;SFKGAYIKLSSFRGSSNQAPKTLQAIKNNNCGWFYRSSAIEFLKIPGSPISYFISNSIRNTFKKSKCLEDYAHPRQGLGTTNNARFVRCWMEISFNKISFQSKDKKDALFSSKKWFPYSKGGGYRKWYGNEIDVINWEKDGYEIRQNLIGKNPNIPRSESHYFKPG
;
A
#
# COMPACT_ATOMS: atom_id res chain seq x y z
N SER A 1 3.95 -25.94 -25.27
CA SER A 1 5.00 -25.26 -24.47
C SER A 1 5.44 -26.12 -23.32
N PHE A 2 6.70 -26.06 -22.95
CA PHE A 2 7.27 -26.79 -21.80
C PHE A 2 6.51 -26.43 -20.50
N LYS A 3 6.18 -27.44 -19.66
CA LYS A 3 5.58 -27.25 -18.36
C LYS A 3 6.58 -27.60 -17.27
N GLY A 4 6.99 -26.62 -16.49
CA GLY A 4 7.81 -26.82 -15.31
C GLY A 4 7.02 -27.54 -14.19
N ALA A 5 7.75 -28.22 -13.31
CA ALA A 5 7.22 -28.84 -12.10
C ALA A 5 7.48 -27.93 -10.90
N TYR A 6 6.46 -27.74 -10.06
CA TYR A 6 6.50 -26.87 -8.88
C TYR A 6 5.92 -27.58 -7.67
N ILE A 7 6.53 -27.38 -6.51
CA ILE A 7 6.06 -27.94 -5.24
C ILE A 7 5.75 -26.79 -4.28
N LYS A 8 4.50 -26.70 -3.82
CA LYS A 8 4.04 -25.67 -2.89
C LYS A 8 4.21 -26.13 -1.44
N LEU A 9 5.23 -25.64 -0.76
CA LEU A 9 5.56 -26.00 0.62
C LEU A 9 5.11 -24.99 1.68
N SER A 10 4.47 -23.89 1.26
CA SER A 10 4.09 -22.79 2.18
C SER A 10 3.11 -23.21 3.30
N SER A 11 2.37 -24.28 3.12
CA SER A 11 1.45 -24.85 4.13
C SER A 11 2.17 -25.77 5.13
N PHE A 12 3.42 -26.13 4.88
CA PHE A 12 4.23 -27.01 5.72
C PHE A 12 5.35 -26.20 6.36
N ARG A 13 5.25 -25.94 7.67
CA ARG A 13 6.22 -25.13 8.40
C ARG A 13 7.37 -25.98 8.93
N GLY A 14 8.59 -25.46 8.83
CA GLY A 14 9.82 -26.09 9.31
C GLY A 14 10.42 -27.14 8.37
N SER A 15 11.74 -27.24 8.36
CA SER A 15 12.50 -28.15 7.48
C SER A 15 12.14 -29.62 7.68
N SER A 16 11.87 -30.03 8.93
CA SER A 16 11.43 -31.39 9.27
C SER A 16 10.13 -31.79 8.59
N ASN A 17 9.23 -30.83 8.34
CA ASN A 17 7.97 -31.09 7.64
C ASN A 17 8.10 -30.95 6.11
N GLN A 18 8.91 -29.99 5.66
CA GLN A 18 9.03 -29.70 4.23
C GLN A 18 9.78 -30.79 3.45
N ALA A 19 10.86 -31.34 4.00
CA ALA A 19 11.66 -32.36 3.31
C ALA A 19 10.86 -33.64 3.00
N PRO A 20 10.13 -34.27 3.96
CA PRO A 20 9.28 -35.42 3.66
C PRO A 20 8.18 -35.10 2.64
N LYS A 21 7.57 -33.91 2.69
CA LYS A 21 6.54 -33.49 1.74
C LYS A 21 7.07 -33.26 0.34
N THR A 22 8.30 -32.78 0.22
CA THR A 22 9.00 -32.70 -1.07
C THR A 22 9.22 -34.08 -1.67
N LEU A 23 9.75 -35.04 -0.90
CA LEU A 23 9.94 -36.40 -1.37
C LEU A 23 8.61 -37.09 -1.75
N GLN A 24 7.55 -36.84 -0.96
CA GLN A 24 6.22 -37.31 -1.27
C GLN A 24 5.71 -36.78 -2.62
N ALA A 25 5.90 -35.47 -2.87
CA ALA A 25 5.47 -34.85 -4.12
C ALA A 25 6.24 -35.37 -5.33
N ILE A 26 7.54 -35.68 -5.18
CA ILE A 26 8.35 -36.28 -6.25
C ILE A 26 7.85 -37.68 -6.58
N LYS A 27 7.51 -38.48 -5.55
CA LYS A 27 7.00 -39.85 -5.73
C LYS A 27 5.55 -39.92 -6.21
N ASN A 28 4.73 -38.96 -5.78
CA ASN A 28 3.31 -38.90 -6.12
C ASN A 28 2.91 -37.48 -6.57
N ASN A 29 2.89 -37.29 -7.86
CA ASN A 29 2.55 -35.99 -8.49
C ASN A 29 1.07 -35.59 -8.27
N ASN A 30 0.22 -36.45 -7.73
CA ASN A 30 -1.19 -36.17 -7.43
C ASN A 30 -1.41 -35.78 -5.95
N CYS A 31 -0.38 -35.41 -5.22
CA CYS A 31 -0.44 -35.12 -3.78
C CYS A 31 -1.12 -33.78 -3.40
N GLY A 32 -1.66 -33.03 -4.34
CA GLY A 32 -2.37 -31.77 -4.07
C GLY A 32 -1.48 -30.51 -3.87
N TRP A 33 -0.20 -30.68 -3.65
CA TRP A 33 0.77 -29.58 -3.57
C TRP A 33 1.89 -29.65 -4.63
N PHE A 34 1.76 -30.58 -5.59
CA PHE A 34 2.55 -30.65 -6.80
C PHE A 34 1.77 -30.05 -7.97
N TYR A 35 2.42 -29.21 -8.76
CA TYR A 35 1.79 -28.47 -9.86
C TYR A 35 2.64 -28.56 -11.13
N ARG A 36 1.98 -28.55 -12.27
CA ARG A 36 2.60 -28.39 -13.59
C ARG A 36 2.08 -27.11 -14.23
N SER A 37 2.98 -26.18 -14.55
CA SER A 37 2.59 -24.91 -15.16
C SER A 37 3.64 -24.49 -16.21
N SER A 38 3.17 -23.80 -17.24
CA SER A 38 4.02 -23.18 -18.27
C SER A 38 4.33 -21.74 -17.86
N ALA A 39 5.53 -21.25 -18.22
CA ALA A 39 5.92 -19.85 -18.03
C ALA A 39 4.92 -18.87 -18.69
N ILE A 40 4.31 -19.25 -19.82
CA ILE A 40 3.28 -18.44 -20.50
C ILE A 40 2.06 -18.17 -19.59
N GLU A 41 1.75 -19.08 -18.67
CA GLU A 41 0.63 -18.89 -17.75
C GLU A 41 0.90 -17.77 -16.72
N PHE A 42 2.16 -17.50 -16.40
CA PHE A 42 2.56 -16.44 -15.48
C PHE A 42 2.42 -15.05 -16.11
N LEU A 43 2.63 -14.95 -17.42
CA LEU A 43 2.48 -13.71 -18.17
C LEU A 43 1.01 -13.21 -18.21
N LYS A 44 0.04 -14.05 -17.88
CA LYS A 44 -1.38 -13.68 -17.84
C LYS A 44 -1.76 -12.83 -16.62
N ILE A 45 -0.86 -12.70 -15.66
CA ILE A 45 -1.07 -11.93 -14.43
C ILE A 45 -0.13 -10.72 -14.44
N PRO A 46 -0.60 -9.50 -14.15
CA PRO A 46 0.24 -8.32 -14.06
C PRO A 46 1.45 -8.53 -13.13
N GLY A 47 2.64 -8.12 -13.58
CA GLY A 47 3.88 -8.34 -12.86
C GLY A 47 4.46 -9.75 -13.02
N SER A 48 3.81 -10.63 -13.79
CA SER A 48 4.26 -11.99 -14.15
C SER A 48 4.78 -12.82 -12.95
N PRO A 49 4.05 -12.87 -11.81
CA PRO A 49 4.48 -13.65 -10.66
C PRO A 49 4.51 -15.13 -11.00
N ILE A 50 5.40 -15.91 -10.36
CA ILE A 50 5.47 -17.36 -10.50
C ILE A 50 4.26 -18.01 -9.80
N SER A 51 3.11 -17.93 -10.42
CA SER A 51 1.79 -18.23 -9.85
C SER A 51 1.26 -19.60 -10.28
N TYR A 52 2.09 -20.64 -10.16
CA TYR A 52 1.78 -22.01 -10.61
C TYR A 52 0.57 -22.65 -9.92
N PHE A 53 0.20 -22.19 -8.74
CA PHE A 53 -0.89 -22.72 -7.89
C PHE A 53 -2.25 -22.03 -8.10
N ILE A 54 -2.29 -21.00 -8.93
CA ILE A 54 -3.53 -20.24 -9.19
C ILE A 54 -4.39 -20.95 -10.23
N SER A 55 -5.71 -21.02 -9.96
CA SER A 55 -6.67 -21.63 -10.87
C SER A 55 -6.82 -20.83 -12.18
N ASN A 56 -7.26 -21.51 -13.23
CA ASN A 56 -7.57 -20.86 -14.51
C ASN A 56 -8.68 -19.81 -14.38
N SER A 57 -9.62 -20.00 -13.47
CA SER A 57 -10.68 -19.03 -13.18
C SER A 57 -10.09 -17.70 -12.72
N ILE A 58 -9.18 -17.73 -11.73
CA ILE A 58 -8.51 -16.53 -11.23
C ILE A 58 -7.66 -15.86 -12.34
N ARG A 59 -6.90 -16.64 -13.13
CA ARG A 59 -6.14 -16.11 -14.26
C ARG A 59 -7.02 -15.40 -15.28
N ASN A 60 -8.20 -15.99 -15.57
CA ASN A 60 -9.16 -15.39 -16.50
C ASN A 60 -9.77 -14.10 -15.95
N THR A 61 -9.93 -13.97 -14.64
CA THR A 61 -10.36 -12.71 -14.02
C THR A 61 -9.37 -11.60 -14.32
N PHE A 62 -8.07 -11.81 -14.10
CA PHE A 62 -7.05 -10.80 -14.45
C PHE A 62 -7.07 -10.43 -15.93
N LYS A 63 -7.35 -11.39 -16.83
CA LYS A 63 -7.42 -11.11 -18.27
C LYS A 63 -8.66 -10.30 -18.68
N LYS A 64 -9.79 -10.51 -17.99
CA LYS A 64 -11.09 -9.95 -18.38
C LYS A 64 -11.45 -8.67 -17.62
N SER A 65 -10.96 -8.54 -16.39
CA SER A 65 -11.28 -7.40 -15.53
C SER A 65 -10.36 -6.21 -15.81
N LYS A 66 -10.91 -5.03 -15.67
CA LYS A 66 -10.12 -3.80 -15.65
C LYS A 66 -9.29 -3.71 -14.37
N CYS A 67 -8.18 -3.01 -14.44
CA CYS A 67 -7.33 -2.74 -13.28
C CYS A 67 -8.01 -1.73 -12.36
N LEU A 68 -7.73 -1.78 -11.07
CA LEU A 68 -8.20 -0.73 -10.14
C LEU A 68 -7.74 0.66 -10.57
N GLU A 69 -6.56 0.75 -11.18
CA GLU A 69 -5.98 2.00 -11.68
C GLU A 69 -6.82 2.66 -12.80
N ASP A 70 -7.67 1.87 -13.51
CA ASP A 70 -8.61 2.39 -14.53
C ASP A 70 -9.78 3.17 -13.88
N TYR A 71 -10.02 2.97 -12.58
CA TYR A 71 -11.14 3.58 -11.85
C TYR A 71 -10.69 4.54 -10.76
N ALA A 72 -9.55 4.29 -10.15
CA ALA A 72 -9.02 5.05 -9.03
C ALA A 72 -7.50 5.07 -9.08
N HIS A 73 -6.90 6.12 -8.57
CA HIS A 73 -5.45 6.25 -8.48
C HIS A 73 -4.98 5.95 -7.06
N PRO A 74 -4.69 4.68 -6.70
CA PRO A 74 -4.18 4.36 -5.38
C PRO A 74 -2.84 5.06 -5.18
N ARG A 75 -2.74 5.86 -4.12
CA ARG A 75 -1.54 6.64 -3.80
C ARG A 75 -1.16 6.45 -2.34
N GLN A 76 0.12 6.41 -2.10
CA GLN A 76 0.63 6.51 -0.73
C GLN A 76 0.57 7.97 -0.30
N GLY A 77 -0.13 8.25 0.80
CA GLY A 77 -0.21 9.58 1.38
C GLY A 77 1.12 10.06 1.98
N LEU A 78 1.08 11.23 2.58
CA LEU A 78 2.23 11.84 3.25
C LEU A 78 2.73 10.98 4.42
N GLY A 79 4.01 10.64 4.38
CA GLY A 79 4.72 10.07 5.53
C GLY A 79 5.56 11.13 6.23
N THR A 80 5.53 11.19 7.56
CA THR A 80 6.29 12.17 8.34
C THR A 80 7.61 11.62 8.87
N THR A 81 7.75 10.28 8.95
CA THR A 81 8.80 9.56 9.69
C THR A 81 8.87 9.87 11.19
N ASN A 82 8.11 10.85 11.68
CA ASN A 82 8.00 11.20 13.11
C ASN A 82 6.60 11.77 13.40
N ASN A 83 5.62 10.89 13.52
CA ASN A 83 4.24 11.32 13.81
C ASN A 83 4.11 12.01 15.16
N ALA A 84 4.87 11.60 16.17
CA ALA A 84 4.85 12.22 17.49
C ALA A 84 5.23 13.71 17.44
N ARG A 85 6.05 14.12 16.49
CA ARG A 85 6.43 15.52 16.30
C ARG A 85 5.47 16.28 15.39
N PHE A 86 5.02 15.68 14.31
CA PHE A 86 4.35 16.40 13.22
C PHE A 86 2.84 16.18 13.13
N VAL A 87 2.28 15.26 13.89
CA VAL A 87 0.84 14.98 13.92
C VAL A 87 0.27 15.23 15.29
N ARG A 88 -0.92 15.82 15.37
CA ARG A 88 -1.68 16.09 16.58
C ARG A 88 -3.15 15.78 16.38
N CYS A 89 -3.86 15.53 17.45
CA CYS A 89 -5.31 15.61 17.44
C CYS A 89 -5.72 17.08 17.27
N TRP A 90 -6.67 17.36 16.39
CA TRP A 90 -7.09 18.75 16.14
C TRP A 90 -7.58 19.47 17.40
N MET A 91 -8.13 18.74 18.36
CA MET A 91 -8.60 19.26 19.65
C MET A 91 -7.47 19.76 20.56
N GLU A 92 -6.22 19.33 20.31
CA GLU A 92 -5.05 19.78 21.07
C GLU A 92 -4.50 21.12 20.55
N ILE A 93 -5.02 21.59 19.43
CA ILE A 93 -4.49 22.77 18.73
C ILE A 93 -5.52 23.91 18.78
N SER A 94 -5.05 25.12 19.04
CA SER A 94 -5.90 26.29 18.92
C SER A 94 -6.48 26.39 17.51
N PHE A 95 -7.81 26.53 17.43
CA PHE A 95 -8.55 26.51 16.17
C PHE A 95 -8.06 27.56 15.15
N ASN A 96 -7.61 28.71 15.63
CA ASN A 96 -7.04 29.75 14.78
C ASN A 96 -5.73 29.36 14.08
N LYS A 97 -5.06 28.28 14.51
CA LYS A 97 -3.83 27.77 13.89
C LYS A 97 -4.09 26.64 12.89
N ILE A 98 -5.34 26.22 12.72
CA ILE A 98 -5.73 25.15 11.81
C ILE A 98 -6.41 25.76 10.57
N SER A 99 -6.10 25.26 9.39
CA SER A 99 -6.85 25.52 8.16
C SER A 99 -7.62 24.28 7.75
N PHE A 100 -8.95 24.32 7.88
CA PHE A 100 -9.85 23.27 7.42
C PHE A 100 -10.31 23.47 5.97
N GLN A 101 -10.03 24.60 5.36
CA GLN A 101 -10.60 25.00 4.07
C GLN A 101 -9.58 25.13 2.94
N SER A 102 -8.30 24.89 3.19
CA SER A 102 -7.29 24.94 2.14
C SER A 102 -7.55 23.86 1.09
N LYS A 103 -7.65 24.26 -0.16
CA LYS A 103 -8.00 23.39 -1.29
C LYS A 103 -6.77 22.88 -2.05
N ASP A 104 -5.66 23.54 -1.89
CA ASP A 104 -4.39 23.17 -2.51
C ASP A 104 -3.19 23.68 -1.70
N LYS A 105 -1.99 23.37 -2.19
CA LYS A 105 -0.73 23.80 -1.56
C LYS A 105 -0.55 25.30 -1.53
N LYS A 106 -1.05 26.04 -2.53
CA LYS A 106 -0.96 27.50 -2.58
C LYS A 106 -1.83 28.13 -1.51
N ASP A 107 -3.09 27.70 -1.42
CA ASP A 107 -3.99 28.14 -0.37
C ASP A 107 -3.41 27.86 1.02
N ALA A 108 -2.82 26.69 1.22
CA ALA A 108 -2.18 26.33 2.47
C ALA A 108 -1.01 27.25 2.80
N LEU A 109 -0.16 27.57 1.83
CA LEU A 109 0.99 28.45 2.00
C LEU A 109 0.57 29.89 2.36
N PHE A 110 -0.46 30.42 1.69
CA PHE A 110 -0.97 31.78 1.93
C PHE A 110 -1.86 31.89 3.17
N SER A 111 -2.37 30.79 3.70
CA SER A 111 -3.23 30.79 4.89
C SER A 111 -2.52 31.26 6.16
N SER A 112 -1.20 31.27 6.19
CA SER A 112 -0.36 31.51 7.39
C SER A 112 -0.70 30.57 8.55
N LYS A 113 -1.36 29.44 8.25
CA LYS A 113 -1.70 28.42 9.24
C LYS A 113 -0.60 27.37 9.33
N LYS A 114 -0.52 26.75 10.51
CA LYS A 114 0.49 25.72 10.75
C LYS A 114 -0.04 24.31 10.55
N TRP A 115 -1.32 24.09 10.88
CA TRP A 115 -1.91 22.76 10.97
C TRP A 115 -3.02 22.57 9.93
N PHE A 116 -3.04 21.38 9.32
CA PHE A 116 -3.97 21.04 8.25
C PHE A 116 -4.54 19.63 8.48
N PRO A 117 -5.80 19.37 8.10
CA PRO A 117 -6.39 18.04 8.21
C PRO A 117 -5.50 16.96 7.60
N TYR A 118 -5.41 15.82 8.29
CA TYR A 118 -4.56 14.73 7.86
C TYR A 118 -5.30 13.39 7.97
N SER A 119 -5.67 12.82 6.83
CA SER A 119 -6.29 11.51 6.76
C SER A 119 -5.24 10.42 6.98
N LYS A 120 -5.15 9.92 8.21
CA LYS A 120 -4.15 8.94 8.63
C LYS A 120 -4.69 7.51 8.66
N GLY A 121 -5.99 7.36 8.60
CA GLY A 121 -6.65 6.10 8.92
C GLY A 121 -6.72 5.87 10.44
N GLY A 122 -7.29 4.76 10.85
CA GLY A 122 -7.51 4.46 12.28
C GLY A 122 -8.31 3.19 12.47
N GLY A 123 -8.97 3.07 13.63
CA GLY A 123 -9.88 1.97 13.93
C GLY A 123 -11.02 1.86 12.93
N TYR A 124 -11.66 0.70 12.89
CA TYR A 124 -12.77 0.43 11.97
C TYR A 124 -13.87 1.50 12.07
N ARG A 125 -14.23 2.07 10.93
CA ARG A 125 -15.40 2.93 10.72
C ARG A 125 -16.15 2.41 9.49
N LYS A 126 -17.48 2.31 9.58
CA LYS A 126 -18.28 1.70 8.52
C LYS A 126 -18.29 2.55 7.24
N TRP A 127 -18.57 3.84 7.39
CA TRP A 127 -18.76 4.73 6.24
C TRP A 127 -17.90 6.00 6.31
N TYR A 128 -17.73 6.55 7.50
CA TYR A 128 -17.07 7.84 7.72
C TYR A 128 -16.39 7.90 9.09
N GLY A 129 -15.27 8.57 9.22
CA GLY A 129 -14.56 8.81 10.47
C GLY A 129 -13.04 8.81 10.35
N ASN A 130 -12.38 8.79 11.50
CA ASN A 130 -10.92 8.90 11.64
C ASN A 130 -10.32 10.25 11.18
N GLU A 131 -11.15 11.31 11.10
CA GLU A 131 -10.72 12.65 10.72
C GLU A 131 -10.38 13.50 11.94
N ILE A 132 -9.56 12.95 12.82
CA ILE A 132 -9.17 13.60 14.07
C ILE A 132 -7.76 14.18 14.05
N ASP A 133 -6.95 13.76 13.08
CA ASP A 133 -5.55 14.16 13.00
C ASP A 133 -5.37 15.43 12.16
N VAL A 134 -4.44 16.28 12.61
CA VAL A 134 -3.90 17.41 11.85
C VAL A 134 -2.39 17.28 11.76
N ILE A 135 -1.83 17.75 10.66
CA ILE A 135 -0.41 17.68 10.38
C ILE A 135 0.20 19.08 10.31
N ASN A 136 1.41 19.24 10.81
CA ASN A 136 2.21 20.46 10.63
C ASN A 136 2.68 20.52 9.18
N TRP A 137 2.00 21.33 8.38
CA TRP A 137 2.36 21.59 6.98
C TRP A 137 2.72 23.08 6.75
N GLU A 138 3.16 23.77 7.82
CA GLU A 138 3.59 25.16 7.75
C GLU A 138 4.69 25.35 6.69
N LYS A 139 4.60 26.44 5.91
CA LYS A 139 5.58 26.77 4.87
C LYS A 139 5.85 25.59 3.92
N ASP A 140 4.78 25.00 3.38
CA ASP A 140 4.86 23.83 2.48
C ASP A 140 5.58 22.63 3.11
N GLY A 141 5.33 22.37 4.40
CA GLY A 141 5.90 21.25 5.11
C GLY A 141 7.40 21.38 5.42
N TYR A 142 7.90 22.59 5.54
CA TYR A 142 9.32 22.86 5.73
C TYR A 142 9.96 22.02 6.84
N GLU A 143 9.37 21.97 8.03
CA GLU A 143 9.92 21.17 9.15
C GLU A 143 9.96 19.67 8.86
N ILE A 144 8.95 19.14 8.16
CA ILE A 144 8.92 17.72 7.75
C ILE A 144 10.03 17.46 6.75
N ARG A 145 10.19 18.31 5.74
CA ARG A 145 11.24 18.18 4.72
C ARG A 145 12.63 18.22 5.35
N GLN A 146 12.87 19.12 6.29
CA GLN A 146 14.14 19.17 7.03
C GLN A 146 14.40 17.89 7.82
N ASN A 147 13.37 17.33 8.47
CA ASN A 147 13.50 16.08 9.22
C ASN A 147 13.80 14.86 8.32
N LEU A 148 13.53 14.95 7.02
CA LEU A 148 13.74 13.88 6.05
C LEU A 148 15.10 13.91 5.37
N ILE A 149 15.85 15.00 5.48
CA ILE A 149 17.19 15.11 4.91
C ILE A 149 18.08 14.00 5.45
N GLY A 150 18.68 13.24 4.54
CA GLY A 150 19.54 12.11 4.86
C GLY A 150 18.83 10.82 5.29
N LYS A 151 17.48 10.80 5.39
CA LYS A 151 16.73 9.62 5.84
C LYS A 151 16.06 8.88 4.69
N ASN A 152 15.23 9.55 3.91
CA ASN A 152 14.52 8.93 2.79
C ASN A 152 14.18 9.98 1.73
N PRO A 153 14.84 9.93 0.56
CA PRO A 153 14.63 10.91 -0.51
C PRO A 153 13.24 10.80 -1.17
N ASN A 154 12.52 9.71 -0.94
CA ASN A 154 11.22 9.47 -1.55
C ASN A 154 10.03 9.99 -0.71
N ILE A 155 10.27 10.79 0.31
CA ILE A 155 9.25 11.40 1.16
C ILE A 155 9.48 12.92 1.14
N PRO A 156 8.42 13.75 1.04
CA PRO A 156 7.00 13.42 0.93
C PRO A 156 6.64 12.84 -0.45
N ARG A 157 5.63 11.91 -0.46
CA ARG A 157 5.18 11.23 -1.69
C ARG A 157 3.84 11.78 -2.15
N SER A 158 3.57 11.65 -3.45
CA SER A 158 2.25 11.97 -4.05
C SER A 158 1.77 13.40 -3.75
N GLU A 159 2.67 14.36 -3.68
CA GLU A 159 2.38 15.76 -3.32
C GLU A 159 1.35 16.43 -4.21
N SER A 160 1.24 16.02 -5.48
CA SER A 160 0.23 16.52 -6.43
C SER A 160 -1.20 16.15 -6.03
N HIS A 161 -1.37 15.24 -5.06
CA HIS A 161 -2.66 14.77 -4.55
C HIS A 161 -2.99 15.32 -3.15
N TYR A 162 -2.11 16.14 -2.55
CA TYR A 162 -2.42 16.78 -1.27
C TYR A 162 -3.57 17.77 -1.40
N PHE A 163 -4.35 17.92 -0.34
CA PHE A 163 -5.54 18.76 -0.27
C PHE A 163 -6.69 18.34 -1.19
N LYS A 164 -6.66 17.13 -1.74
CA LYS A 164 -7.75 16.57 -2.52
C LYS A 164 -8.55 15.58 -1.67
N PRO A 165 -9.88 15.46 -1.91
CA PRO A 165 -10.66 14.39 -1.29
C PRO A 165 -10.07 13.03 -1.66
N GLY A 166 -10.08 12.08 -0.71
CA GLY A 166 -9.67 10.70 -0.90
C GLY A 166 -10.78 9.84 -1.48
#